data_73807e0e65a4eeb37b392e1825644893
#
_entry.id   73807e0e65a4eeb37b392e1825644893
#
_cell.length_a   1.000
_cell.length_b   1.000
_cell.length_c   1.000
_cell.angle_alpha   90.00
_cell.angle_beta   90.00
_cell.angle_gamma   90.00
#
_symmetry.space_group_name_H-M   'P 1'
#
loop_
_entity.id
_entity.type
_entity.pdbx_description
1 polymer ?
#
loop_
_entity_poly.entity_id
_entity_poly.type
_entity_poly.pdbx_seq_one_letter_code
_entity_poly.pdbx_strand_id
1 'polypeptide(L)'
;MNECTMRPIWRDEKLDCVRVIDQRRLPHHLEILELKTVADAIYAIRELVVRGAPLIGVTGAYAVFVAIKNAGSAGTDDDFVRGAAERIKAARPTAVNLSWAVDRTLKKVLAHSDSSARIDAARSEAAAIAEEEVENSRAIGRHGLTLIAPIARRKTGEPVNILTHCNAGSLACIEYGTATAPIYEAFNQGINIHVWVDETRPLNQGARLTAWELGRQGVPHTVITDNAGGHLMQHGLVDMVIVGTDRTTHTGDVANKIGTYLKALAAKDNDIPFYVALPSSTFDWTIRDGVADIPIEARDPDEVRYMPGFKEDAGYLLMPADSPAANYAFDVTPARLVTAFITERGICEANETDIHRLFPDR
;
A
#
# COMPACT_ATOMS: atom_id res chain seq x y z
N MET A 1 -9.44 -8.49 -22.35
CA MET A 1 -9.09 -7.86 -21.04
C MET A 1 -9.88 -8.65 -20.01
N ASN A 2 -9.19 -9.39 -19.15
CA ASN A 2 -9.86 -10.13 -18.09
C ASN A 2 -10.55 -9.15 -17.14
N GLU A 3 -11.82 -9.39 -16.81
CA GLU A 3 -12.67 -8.58 -15.91
C GLU A 3 -12.15 -8.48 -14.46
N CYS A 4 -10.86 -8.71 -14.22
CA CYS A 4 -10.30 -8.95 -12.89
C CYS A 4 -9.61 -7.76 -12.23
N THR A 5 -9.49 -6.61 -12.90
CA THR A 5 -8.85 -5.41 -12.29
C THR A 5 -9.90 -4.35 -11.97
N MET A 6 -10.60 -4.53 -10.85
CA MET A 6 -11.44 -3.48 -10.31
C MET A 6 -10.54 -2.49 -9.55
N ARG A 7 -10.45 -1.25 -10.02
CA ARG A 7 -9.72 -0.18 -9.31
C ARG A 7 -10.38 0.13 -7.97
N PRO A 8 -9.63 0.30 -6.91
CA PRO A 8 -10.19 0.68 -5.60
C PRO A 8 -10.65 2.14 -5.52
N ILE A 9 -10.26 2.98 -6.47
CA ILE A 9 -10.69 4.37 -6.64
C ILE A 9 -10.81 4.72 -8.12
N TRP A 10 -11.86 5.45 -8.48
CA TRP A 10 -12.05 6.00 -9.84
C TRP A 10 -12.96 7.22 -9.82
N ARG A 11 -12.85 8.06 -10.82
CA ARG A 11 -13.83 9.08 -11.10
C ARG A 11 -14.95 8.50 -11.95
N ASP A 12 -16.19 8.59 -11.47
CA ASP A 12 -17.38 8.27 -12.24
C ASP A 12 -17.83 9.54 -13.00
N GLU A 13 -17.65 9.54 -14.32
CA GLU A 13 -17.97 10.70 -15.14
C GLU A 13 -19.48 10.95 -15.25
N LYS A 14 -20.31 9.91 -15.16
CA LYS A 14 -21.76 10.04 -15.25
C LYS A 14 -22.36 10.65 -13.99
N LEU A 15 -21.83 10.25 -12.84
CA LEU A 15 -22.24 10.77 -11.53
C LEU A 15 -21.45 12.02 -11.13
N ASP A 16 -20.40 12.34 -11.89
CA ASP A 16 -19.44 13.42 -11.59
C ASP A 16 -18.93 13.40 -10.14
N CYS A 17 -18.60 12.23 -9.65
CA CYS A 17 -18.07 12.03 -8.31
C CYS A 17 -16.87 11.04 -8.33
N VAL A 18 -16.13 11.02 -7.23
CA VAL A 18 -15.07 10.02 -6.99
C VAL A 18 -15.68 8.87 -6.21
N ARG A 19 -15.41 7.65 -6.64
CA ARG A 19 -15.92 6.42 -6.02
C ARG A 19 -14.77 5.58 -5.50
N VAL A 20 -14.98 4.92 -4.37
CA VAL A 20 -13.99 4.04 -3.73
C VAL A 20 -14.64 2.74 -3.29
N ILE A 21 -13.85 1.67 -3.26
CA ILE A 21 -14.24 0.42 -2.61
C ILE A 21 -14.04 0.57 -1.10
N ASP A 22 -15.09 0.28 -0.31
CA ASP A 22 -14.94 0.19 1.14
C ASP A 22 -14.22 -1.12 1.51
N GLN A 23 -12.91 -1.02 1.71
CA GLN A 23 -12.06 -2.18 2.01
C GLN A 23 -12.34 -2.79 3.40
N ARG A 24 -13.05 -2.09 4.28
CA ARG A 24 -13.45 -2.61 5.58
C ARG A 24 -14.49 -3.72 5.46
N ARG A 25 -15.26 -3.72 4.36
CA ARG A 25 -16.32 -4.70 4.09
C ARG A 25 -15.82 -5.95 3.36
N LEU A 26 -14.65 -5.87 2.72
CA LEU A 26 -14.03 -7.02 2.06
C LEU A 26 -13.54 -8.05 3.10
N PRO A 27 -13.53 -9.34 2.77
CA PRO A 27 -13.91 -9.97 1.50
C PRO A 27 -15.42 -10.24 1.38
N HIS A 28 -16.22 -9.99 2.41
CA HIS A 28 -17.59 -10.46 2.52
C HIS A 28 -18.57 -9.65 1.68
N HIS A 29 -18.37 -8.33 1.61
CA HIS A 29 -19.23 -7.41 0.87
C HIS A 29 -18.37 -6.47 0.01
N LEU A 30 -18.71 -6.37 -1.28
CA LEU A 30 -18.13 -5.37 -2.16
C LEU A 30 -19.04 -4.14 -2.17
N GLU A 31 -18.69 -3.17 -1.34
CA GLU A 31 -19.41 -1.90 -1.21
C GLU A 31 -18.63 -0.76 -1.84
N ILE A 32 -19.35 0.14 -2.52
CA ILE A 32 -18.78 1.30 -3.18
C ILE A 32 -19.33 2.54 -2.49
N LEU A 33 -18.42 3.40 -2.02
CA LEU A 33 -18.75 4.68 -1.45
C LEU A 33 -18.43 5.81 -2.43
N GLU A 34 -19.23 6.89 -2.33
CA GLU A 34 -19.05 8.11 -3.10
C GLU A 34 -18.39 9.20 -2.25
N LEU A 35 -17.26 9.71 -2.70
CA LEU A 35 -16.57 10.83 -2.07
C LEU A 35 -17.10 12.14 -2.70
N LYS A 36 -18.18 12.67 -2.13
CA LYS A 36 -18.85 13.90 -2.62
C LYS A 36 -18.25 15.17 -2.04
N THR A 37 -17.64 15.07 -0.86
CA THR A 37 -17.06 16.18 -0.13
C THR A 37 -15.63 15.88 0.32
N VAL A 38 -14.88 16.91 0.70
CA VAL A 38 -13.57 16.74 1.33
C VAL A 38 -13.68 15.96 2.63
N ALA A 39 -14.79 16.15 3.37
CA ALA A 39 -15.03 15.42 4.60
C ALA A 39 -15.16 13.91 4.35
N ASP A 40 -15.82 13.50 3.26
CA ASP A 40 -15.94 12.09 2.88
C ASP A 40 -14.55 11.49 2.56
N ALA A 41 -13.70 12.24 1.85
CA ALA A 41 -12.35 11.80 1.52
C ALA A 41 -11.46 11.69 2.78
N ILE A 42 -11.53 12.67 3.68
CA ILE A 42 -10.83 12.64 4.97
C ILE A 42 -11.31 11.46 5.81
N TYR A 43 -12.62 11.23 5.87
CA TYR A 43 -13.20 10.06 6.54
C TYR A 43 -12.67 8.76 5.94
N ALA A 44 -12.70 8.65 4.61
CA ALA A 44 -12.24 7.44 3.91
C ALA A 44 -10.77 7.11 4.22
N ILE A 45 -9.90 8.11 4.37
CA ILE A 45 -8.49 7.94 4.73
C ILE A 45 -8.33 7.56 6.21
N ARG A 46 -9.01 8.26 7.12
CA ARG A 46 -8.91 8.06 8.57
C ARG A 46 -9.46 6.71 9.01
N GLU A 47 -10.65 6.37 8.50
CA GLU A 47 -11.38 5.17 8.89
C GLU A 47 -11.00 3.94 8.05
N LEU A 48 -9.92 4.01 7.28
CA LEU A 48 -9.41 2.92 6.46
C LEU A 48 -10.41 2.35 5.44
N VAL A 49 -11.38 3.16 4.99
CA VAL A 49 -12.20 2.84 3.80
C VAL A 49 -11.26 2.57 2.63
N VAL A 50 -10.25 3.44 2.48
CA VAL A 50 -9.10 3.28 1.61
C VAL A 50 -7.81 3.16 2.44
N ARG A 51 -6.89 2.28 2.05
CA ARG A 51 -5.64 2.04 2.77
C ARG A 51 -4.54 1.60 1.79
N GLY A 52 -3.28 1.70 2.20
CA GLY A 52 -2.09 1.48 1.37
C GLY A 52 -1.53 2.81 0.87
N ALA A 53 -0.21 2.96 0.92
CA ALA A 53 0.46 4.24 0.69
C ALA A 53 0.10 4.88 -0.67
N PRO A 54 0.18 4.19 -1.82
CA PRO A 54 -0.18 4.77 -3.11
C PRO A 54 -1.66 5.17 -3.21
N LEU A 55 -2.58 4.30 -2.76
CA LEU A 55 -4.02 4.60 -2.82
C LEU A 55 -4.40 5.81 -1.95
N ILE A 56 -3.80 5.94 -0.76
CA ILE A 56 -4.01 7.11 0.11
C ILE A 56 -3.54 8.37 -0.60
N GLY A 57 -2.40 8.33 -1.30
CA GLY A 57 -1.91 9.44 -2.12
C GLY A 57 -2.90 9.85 -3.21
N VAL A 58 -3.34 8.89 -4.02
CA VAL A 58 -4.34 9.13 -5.08
C VAL A 58 -5.65 9.67 -4.51
N THR A 59 -6.10 9.14 -3.36
CA THR A 59 -7.29 9.64 -2.67
C THR A 59 -7.11 11.09 -2.23
N GLY A 60 -5.92 11.46 -1.73
CA GLY A 60 -5.58 12.85 -1.38
C GLY A 60 -5.62 13.80 -2.59
N ALA A 61 -5.09 13.37 -3.73
CA ALA A 61 -5.15 14.14 -4.98
C ALA A 61 -6.60 14.37 -5.44
N TYR A 62 -7.42 13.31 -5.43
CA TYR A 62 -8.85 13.44 -5.72
C TYR A 62 -9.59 14.29 -4.68
N ALA A 63 -9.19 14.27 -3.40
CA ALA A 63 -9.78 15.12 -2.37
C ALA A 63 -9.55 16.62 -2.66
N VAL A 64 -8.38 17.00 -3.18
CA VAL A 64 -8.12 18.37 -3.65
C VAL A 64 -9.05 18.74 -4.81
N PHE A 65 -9.23 17.86 -5.79
CA PHE A 65 -10.18 18.05 -6.87
C PHE A 65 -11.61 18.27 -6.36
N VAL A 66 -12.09 17.39 -5.44
CA VAL A 66 -13.42 17.51 -4.85
C VAL A 66 -13.59 18.82 -4.08
N ALA A 67 -12.55 19.26 -3.35
CA ALA A 67 -12.56 20.54 -2.62
C ALA A 67 -12.84 21.72 -3.56
N ILE A 68 -12.03 21.82 -4.62
CA ILE A 68 -12.08 22.94 -5.55
C ILE A 68 -13.38 22.92 -6.36
N LYS A 69 -13.78 21.75 -6.84
CA LYS A 69 -15.03 21.56 -7.57
C LYS A 69 -16.25 22.04 -6.75
N ASN A 70 -16.31 21.69 -5.46
CA ASN A 70 -17.45 22.02 -4.61
C ASN A 70 -17.48 23.49 -4.17
N ALA A 71 -16.34 24.16 -4.14
CA ALA A 71 -16.26 25.57 -3.80
C ALA A 71 -16.87 26.48 -4.90
N GLY A 72 -16.91 25.97 -6.16
CA GLY A 72 -17.41 26.72 -7.28
C GLY A 72 -16.59 27.97 -7.59
N SER A 73 -17.16 28.90 -8.41
CA SER A 73 -16.43 30.08 -8.86
C SER A 73 -16.17 31.15 -7.79
N ALA A 74 -16.86 31.08 -6.65
CA ALA A 74 -16.81 32.14 -5.63
C ALA A 74 -15.83 31.88 -4.48
N GLY A 75 -15.17 30.73 -4.41
CA GLY A 75 -14.41 30.31 -3.22
C GLY A 75 -13.11 29.55 -3.50
N THR A 76 -12.50 29.71 -4.66
CA THR A 76 -11.26 28.99 -5.02
C THR A 76 -10.03 29.90 -5.06
N ASP A 77 -9.92 30.83 -4.12
CA ASP A 77 -8.67 31.58 -3.92
C ASP A 77 -7.54 30.70 -3.37
N ASP A 78 -6.34 31.23 -3.36
CA ASP A 78 -5.16 30.49 -2.93
C ASP A 78 -5.25 30.04 -1.46
N ASP A 79 -5.84 30.86 -0.59
CA ASP A 79 -5.94 30.56 0.84
C ASP A 79 -6.93 29.41 1.09
N PHE A 80 -8.05 29.39 0.38
CA PHE A 80 -8.99 28.25 0.41
C PHE A 80 -8.33 26.95 -0.04
N VAL A 81 -7.63 26.98 -1.18
CA VAL A 81 -6.99 25.79 -1.74
C VAL A 81 -5.90 25.25 -0.81
N ARG A 82 -5.06 26.14 -0.27
CA ARG A 82 -4.03 25.76 0.73
C ARG A 82 -4.66 25.22 2.00
N GLY A 83 -5.69 25.87 2.53
CA GLY A 83 -6.41 25.41 3.71
C GLY A 83 -7.08 24.04 3.52
N ALA A 84 -7.62 23.75 2.33
CA ALA A 84 -8.14 22.42 2.01
C ALA A 84 -7.01 21.37 1.96
N ALA A 85 -5.89 21.67 1.33
CA ALA A 85 -4.73 20.80 1.25
C ALA A 85 -4.19 20.43 2.64
N GLU A 86 -4.03 21.40 3.54
CA GLU A 86 -3.57 21.14 4.90
C GLU A 86 -4.54 20.25 5.70
N ARG A 87 -5.85 20.46 5.57
CA ARG A 87 -6.86 19.59 6.20
C ARG A 87 -6.79 18.16 5.69
N ILE A 88 -6.55 17.97 4.37
CA ILE A 88 -6.41 16.63 3.77
C ILE A 88 -5.15 15.95 4.29
N LYS A 89 -3.99 16.64 4.29
CA LYS A 89 -2.73 16.09 4.82
C LYS A 89 -2.83 15.71 6.30
N ALA A 90 -3.55 16.50 7.09
CA ALA A 90 -3.81 16.22 8.51
C ALA A 90 -4.70 14.98 8.75
N ALA A 91 -5.32 14.40 7.71
CA ALA A 91 -6.08 13.17 7.85
C ALA A 91 -5.20 11.99 8.29
N ARG A 92 -3.94 11.95 7.80
CA ARG A 92 -2.97 10.91 8.18
C ARG A 92 -1.53 11.41 8.02
N PRO A 93 -1.00 12.14 9.03
CA PRO A 93 0.30 12.83 8.94
C PRO A 93 1.50 11.90 8.71
N THR A 94 1.37 10.61 9.07
CA THR A 94 2.43 9.60 8.88
C THR A 94 2.57 9.10 7.45
N ALA A 95 1.55 9.34 6.59
CA ALA A 95 1.50 8.83 5.22
C ALA A 95 2.22 9.77 4.24
N VAL A 96 3.47 9.45 3.86
CA VAL A 96 4.30 10.25 2.94
C VAL A 96 3.60 10.46 1.59
N ASN A 97 3.02 9.42 1.02
CA ASN A 97 2.32 9.48 -0.26
C ASN A 97 1.13 10.47 -0.25
N LEU A 98 0.45 10.63 0.91
CA LEU A 98 -0.64 11.60 1.03
C LEU A 98 -0.14 13.02 0.83
N SER A 99 0.87 13.40 1.60
CA SER A 99 1.48 14.75 1.50
C SER A 99 2.06 15.00 0.11
N TRP A 100 2.81 14.04 -0.43
CA TRP A 100 3.39 14.11 -1.77
C TRP A 100 2.32 14.37 -2.86
N ALA A 101 1.25 13.58 -2.88
CA ALA A 101 0.21 13.71 -3.91
C ALA A 101 -0.60 15.00 -3.77
N VAL A 102 -0.93 15.39 -2.53
CA VAL A 102 -1.63 16.65 -2.25
C VAL A 102 -0.78 17.85 -2.65
N ASP A 103 0.52 17.88 -2.28
CA ASP A 103 1.41 18.99 -2.61
C ASP A 103 1.68 19.09 -4.12
N ARG A 104 1.81 17.95 -4.80
CA ARG A 104 1.95 17.87 -6.26
C ARG A 104 0.70 18.43 -6.95
N THR A 105 -0.48 18.03 -6.50
CA THR A 105 -1.76 18.55 -7.03
C THR A 105 -1.93 20.03 -6.71
N LEU A 106 -1.62 20.47 -5.49
CA LEU A 106 -1.65 21.85 -5.06
C LEU A 106 -0.77 22.75 -5.96
N LYS A 107 0.45 22.32 -6.24
CA LYS A 107 1.38 23.04 -7.14
C LYS A 107 0.78 23.27 -8.51
N LYS A 108 0.09 22.28 -9.09
CA LYS A 108 -0.57 22.41 -10.40
C LYS A 108 -1.75 23.37 -10.36
N VAL A 109 -2.56 23.28 -9.31
CA VAL A 109 -3.74 24.14 -9.12
C VAL A 109 -3.36 25.59 -8.96
N LEU A 110 -2.36 25.89 -8.12
CA LEU A 110 -1.91 27.27 -7.86
C LEU A 110 -1.20 27.93 -9.06
N ALA A 111 -0.87 27.19 -10.10
CA ALA A 111 -0.36 27.76 -11.35
C ALA A 111 -1.46 28.48 -12.17
N HIS A 112 -2.72 28.35 -11.78
CA HIS A 112 -3.88 28.96 -12.44
C HIS A 112 -4.58 29.94 -11.51
N SER A 113 -5.15 31.04 -12.06
CA SER A 113 -5.96 32.01 -11.32
C SER A 113 -7.45 31.81 -11.51
N ASP A 114 -7.84 31.20 -12.63
CA ASP A 114 -9.24 30.94 -12.99
C ASP A 114 -9.75 29.64 -12.32
N SER A 115 -10.98 29.72 -11.77
CA SER A 115 -11.60 28.57 -11.06
C SER A 115 -11.79 27.35 -11.95
N SER A 116 -12.21 27.54 -13.20
CA SER A 116 -12.43 26.43 -14.14
C SER A 116 -11.10 25.72 -14.45
N ALA A 117 -10.06 26.53 -14.73
CA ALA A 117 -8.71 26.01 -14.96
C ALA A 117 -8.14 25.28 -13.72
N ARG A 118 -8.43 25.76 -12.50
CA ARG A 118 -8.06 25.08 -11.24
C ARG A 118 -8.76 23.72 -11.08
N ILE A 119 -10.06 23.65 -11.39
CA ILE A 119 -10.81 22.39 -11.36
C ILE A 119 -10.22 21.39 -12.36
N ASP A 120 -9.95 21.84 -13.58
CA ASP A 120 -9.39 21.00 -14.64
C ASP A 120 -7.97 20.52 -14.30
N ALA A 121 -7.13 21.41 -13.74
CA ALA A 121 -5.79 21.07 -13.28
C ALA A 121 -5.81 20.04 -12.16
N ALA A 122 -6.68 20.19 -11.15
CA ALA A 122 -6.81 19.24 -10.06
C ALA A 122 -7.30 17.89 -10.55
N ARG A 123 -8.32 17.87 -11.42
CA ARG A 123 -8.86 16.65 -12.03
C ARG A 123 -7.80 15.91 -12.83
N SER A 124 -7.11 16.61 -13.71
CA SER A 124 -6.11 16.02 -14.60
C SER A 124 -4.91 15.50 -13.83
N GLU A 125 -4.46 16.22 -12.80
CA GLU A 125 -3.32 15.79 -11.99
C GLU A 125 -3.67 14.58 -11.11
N ALA A 126 -4.87 14.53 -10.51
CA ALA A 126 -5.31 13.35 -9.75
C ALA A 126 -5.38 12.09 -10.64
N ALA A 127 -5.89 12.23 -11.86
CA ALA A 127 -5.92 11.15 -12.83
C ALA A 127 -4.49 10.75 -13.26
N ALA A 128 -3.61 11.72 -13.51
CA ALA A 128 -2.22 11.47 -13.88
C ALA A 128 -1.45 10.71 -12.77
N ILE A 129 -1.62 11.09 -11.49
CA ILE A 129 -1.04 10.38 -10.36
C ILE A 129 -1.55 8.94 -10.30
N ALA A 130 -2.85 8.71 -10.51
CA ALA A 130 -3.41 7.36 -10.50
C ALA A 130 -2.83 6.48 -11.61
N GLU A 131 -2.72 6.99 -12.85
CA GLU A 131 -2.12 6.25 -13.97
C GLU A 131 -0.61 6.02 -13.79
N GLU A 132 0.12 6.99 -13.23
CA GLU A 132 1.53 6.85 -12.90
C GLU A 132 1.77 5.71 -11.89
N GLU A 133 0.93 5.61 -10.85
CA GLU A 133 1.04 4.52 -9.89
C GLU A 133 0.72 3.13 -10.51
N VAL A 134 -0.16 3.08 -11.51
CA VAL A 134 -0.40 1.84 -12.29
C VAL A 134 0.84 1.46 -13.10
N GLU A 135 1.47 2.41 -13.80
CA GLU A 135 2.70 2.12 -14.57
C GLU A 135 3.87 1.77 -13.67
N ASN A 136 4.01 2.43 -12.50
CA ASN A 136 4.98 2.07 -11.48
C ASN A 136 4.80 0.63 -11.03
N SER A 137 3.56 0.22 -10.72
CA SER A 137 3.23 -1.15 -10.31
C SER A 137 3.57 -2.17 -11.40
N ARG A 138 3.29 -1.88 -12.68
CA ARG A 138 3.67 -2.74 -13.80
C ARG A 138 5.18 -2.88 -13.95
N ALA A 139 5.93 -1.79 -13.78
CA ALA A 139 7.38 -1.81 -13.85
C ALA A 139 7.98 -2.63 -12.70
N ILE A 140 7.47 -2.45 -11.46
CA ILE A 140 7.82 -3.25 -10.29
C ILE A 140 7.58 -4.75 -10.56
N GLY A 141 6.44 -5.09 -11.19
CA GLY A 141 6.12 -6.47 -11.58
C GLY A 141 7.17 -7.07 -12.49
N ARG A 142 7.53 -6.34 -13.57
CA ARG A 142 8.56 -6.78 -14.53
C ARG A 142 9.94 -6.95 -13.87
N HIS A 143 10.35 -6.00 -13.03
CA HIS A 143 11.63 -6.09 -12.34
C HIS A 143 11.65 -7.25 -11.33
N GLY A 144 10.59 -7.39 -10.53
CA GLY A 144 10.51 -8.47 -9.55
C GLY A 144 10.44 -9.87 -10.17
N LEU A 145 9.85 -10.01 -11.37
CA LEU A 145 9.88 -11.26 -12.11
C LEU A 145 11.30 -11.77 -12.36
N THR A 146 12.26 -10.86 -12.56
CA THR A 146 13.67 -11.25 -12.77
C THR A 146 14.31 -11.93 -11.56
N LEU A 147 13.72 -11.77 -10.37
CA LEU A 147 14.13 -12.46 -9.14
C LEU A 147 13.42 -13.82 -8.98
N ILE A 148 12.16 -13.94 -9.41
CA ILE A 148 11.37 -15.16 -9.32
C ILE A 148 11.80 -16.19 -10.36
N ALA A 149 11.99 -15.78 -11.61
CA ALA A 149 12.27 -16.67 -12.73
C ALA A 149 13.54 -17.54 -12.57
N PRO A 150 14.66 -17.06 -11.99
CA PRO A 150 15.82 -17.92 -11.72
C PRO A 150 15.53 -19.01 -10.69
N ILE A 151 14.69 -18.75 -9.68
CA ILE A 151 14.29 -19.75 -8.69
C ILE A 151 13.44 -20.84 -9.36
N ALA A 152 12.45 -20.44 -10.17
CA ALA A 152 11.62 -21.38 -10.92
C ALA A 152 12.42 -22.33 -11.82
N ARG A 153 13.47 -21.80 -12.48
CA ARG A 153 14.35 -22.63 -13.32
C ARG A 153 15.14 -23.69 -12.52
N ARG A 154 15.44 -23.42 -11.25
CA ARG A 154 16.12 -24.38 -10.35
C ARG A 154 15.18 -25.41 -9.73
N LYS A 155 13.91 -25.02 -9.51
CA LYS A 155 12.89 -25.87 -8.88
C LYS A 155 12.05 -26.59 -9.94
N THR A 156 12.61 -27.61 -10.58
CA THR A 156 11.92 -28.34 -11.63
C THR A 156 10.69 -29.08 -11.09
N GLY A 157 9.49 -28.65 -11.52
CA GLY A 157 8.22 -29.27 -11.14
C GLY A 157 7.62 -28.83 -9.80
N GLU A 158 8.37 -28.12 -8.97
CA GLU A 158 7.90 -27.57 -7.71
C GLU A 158 7.54 -26.09 -7.85
N PRO A 159 6.62 -25.57 -7.02
CA PRO A 159 6.31 -24.14 -7.04
C PRO A 159 7.43 -23.30 -6.44
N VAL A 160 7.58 -22.07 -6.92
CA VAL A 160 8.30 -21.03 -6.18
C VAL A 160 7.40 -20.55 -5.05
N ASN A 161 7.83 -20.76 -3.82
CA ASN A 161 7.08 -20.40 -2.62
C ASN A 161 7.45 -19.00 -2.16
N ILE A 162 6.51 -18.08 -2.24
CA ILE A 162 6.69 -16.67 -1.89
C ILE A 162 5.89 -16.38 -0.62
N LEU A 163 6.52 -15.82 0.41
CA LEU A 163 5.82 -15.34 1.59
C LEU A 163 5.57 -13.83 1.46
N THR A 164 4.35 -13.40 1.79
CA THR A 164 3.99 -11.99 1.83
C THR A 164 3.24 -11.64 3.12
N HIS A 165 3.31 -10.37 3.51
CA HIS A 165 2.71 -9.83 4.72
C HIS A 165 1.89 -8.57 4.43
N CYS A 166 0.76 -8.41 5.09
CA CYS A 166 -0.19 -7.32 4.88
C CYS A 166 -0.86 -7.39 3.49
N ASN A 167 -1.25 -6.23 2.96
CA ASN A 167 -1.76 -6.11 1.60
C ASN A 167 -1.04 -4.98 0.88
N ALA A 168 -0.27 -5.35 -0.12
CA ALA A 168 0.37 -4.45 -1.08
C ALA A 168 -0.01 -4.87 -2.52
N GLY A 169 -1.28 -5.19 -2.71
CA GLY A 169 -1.90 -5.54 -3.97
C GLY A 169 -2.62 -4.36 -4.63
N SER A 170 -3.49 -4.65 -5.60
CA SER A 170 -4.24 -3.65 -6.36
C SER A 170 -5.12 -2.77 -5.46
N LEU A 171 -5.67 -3.34 -4.39
CA LEU A 171 -6.44 -2.60 -3.38
C LEU A 171 -5.62 -1.53 -2.65
N ALA A 172 -4.30 -1.64 -2.64
CA ALA A 172 -3.40 -0.66 -2.02
C ALA A 172 -2.76 0.30 -3.04
N CYS A 173 -2.69 -0.08 -4.32
CA CYS A 173 -1.84 0.54 -5.34
C CYS A 173 -2.55 0.75 -6.69
N ILE A 174 -3.85 0.92 -6.70
CA ILE A 174 -4.74 1.16 -7.86
C ILE A 174 -4.89 -0.08 -8.75
N GLU A 175 -3.79 -0.64 -9.28
CA GLU A 175 -3.75 -1.90 -10.03
C GLU A 175 -2.45 -2.65 -9.74
N TYR A 176 -2.44 -3.96 -9.96
CA TYR A 176 -1.29 -4.89 -9.82
C TYR A 176 -0.68 -4.96 -8.42
N GLY A 177 -0.62 -3.87 -7.68
CA GLY A 177 0.09 -3.79 -6.41
C GLY A 177 1.58 -3.52 -6.55
N THR A 178 2.29 -3.50 -5.42
CA THR A 178 3.74 -3.50 -5.40
C THR A 178 4.28 -4.90 -5.11
N ALA A 179 3.97 -5.49 -3.96
CA ALA A 179 4.43 -6.84 -3.62
C ALA A 179 3.73 -7.93 -4.46
N THR A 180 2.47 -7.73 -4.85
CA THR A 180 1.73 -8.70 -5.68
C THR A 180 2.03 -8.59 -7.17
N ALA A 181 2.53 -7.46 -7.66
CA ALA A 181 2.83 -7.30 -9.09
C ALA A 181 3.83 -8.32 -9.63
N PRO A 182 4.98 -8.60 -8.98
CA PRO A 182 5.87 -9.69 -9.40
C PRO A 182 5.22 -11.07 -9.39
N ILE A 183 4.32 -11.30 -8.42
CA ILE A 183 3.56 -12.54 -8.28
C ILE A 183 2.61 -12.72 -9.48
N TYR A 184 1.83 -11.70 -9.80
CA TYR A 184 0.93 -11.72 -10.95
C TYR A 184 1.69 -11.86 -12.27
N GLU A 185 2.82 -11.16 -12.42
CA GLU A 185 3.65 -11.27 -13.63
C GLU A 185 4.20 -12.68 -13.80
N ALA A 186 4.69 -13.32 -12.73
CA ALA A 186 5.16 -14.70 -12.75
C ALA A 186 4.02 -15.68 -13.08
N PHE A 187 2.87 -15.54 -12.45
CA PHE A 187 1.71 -16.37 -12.68
C PHE A 187 1.18 -16.27 -14.12
N ASN A 188 1.08 -15.05 -14.65
CA ASN A 188 0.63 -14.78 -16.01
C ASN A 188 1.59 -15.37 -17.08
N GLN A 189 2.87 -15.51 -16.75
CA GLN A 189 3.85 -16.19 -17.61
C GLN A 189 3.88 -17.72 -17.42
N GLY A 190 2.96 -18.27 -16.64
CA GLY A 190 2.85 -19.72 -16.43
C GLY A 190 3.91 -20.29 -15.49
N ILE A 191 4.59 -19.47 -14.72
CA ILE A 191 5.51 -19.94 -13.68
C ILE A 191 4.69 -20.58 -12.56
N ASN A 192 5.05 -21.80 -12.17
CA ASN A 192 4.44 -22.46 -11.02
C ASN A 192 4.85 -21.73 -9.74
N ILE A 193 3.90 -21.08 -9.08
CA ILE A 193 4.09 -20.34 -7.85
C ILE A 193 3.07 -20.73 -6.79
N HIS A 194 3.43 -20.56 -5.53
CA HIS A 194 2.51 -20.64 -4.40
C HIS A 194 2.82 -19.47 -3.44
N VAL A 195 1.78 -18.85 -2.89
CA VAL A 195 1.93 -17.69 -2.01
C VAL A 195 1.48 -18.04 -0.59
N TRP A 196 2.40 -17.94 0.37
CA TRP A 196 2.07 -17.92 1.78
C TRP A 196 1.67 -16.51 2.18
N VAL A 197 0.45 -16.35 2.68
CA VAL A 197 -0.12 -15.06 3.04
C VAL A 197 -0.26 -15.00 4.55
N ASP A 198 0.55 -14.19 5.23
CA ASP A 198 0.34 -13.89 6.65
C ASP A 198 -1.04 -13.26 6.84
N GLU A 199 -1.81 -13.73 7.84
CA GLU A 199 -3.13 -13.15 8.14
C GLU A 199 -3.07 -11.65 8.46
N THR A 200 -2.00 -11.19 9.09
CA THR A 200 -1.69 -9.78 9.42
C THR A 200 -2.61 -9.20 10.49
N ARG A 201 -2.52 -9.73 11.71
CA ARG A 201 -3.21 -9.15 12.87
C ARG A 201 -2.74 -7.69 13.11
N PRO A 202 -3.59 -6.79 13.69
CA PRO A 202 -4.95 -7.06 14.16
C PRO A 202 -6.04 -6.96 13.08
N LEU A 203 -5.84 -6.20 11.97
CA LEU A 203 -6.89 -5.92 10.97
C LEU A 203 -7.01 -6.98 9.88
N ASN A 204 -6.12 -7.99 9.87
CA ASN A 204 -6.15 -9.13 8.97
C ASN A 204 -6.12 -8.76 7.47
N GLN A 205 -5.30 -7.75 7.08
CA GLN A 205 -5.21 -7.32 5.69
C GLN A 205 -4.71 -8.42 4.75
N GLY A 206 -3.86 -9.33 5.24
CA GLY A 206 -3.43 -10.48 4.47
C GLY A 206 -4.60 -11.45 4.21
N ALA A 207 -5.25 -11.90 5.29
CA ALA A 207 -6.36 -12.85 5.19
C ALA A 207 -7.57 -12.26 4.43
N ARG A 208 -7.88 -10.98 4.64
CA ARG A 208 -9.08 -10.34 4.12
C ARG A 208 -8.91 -9.78 2.72
N LEU A 209 -7.75 -9.18 2.43
CA LEU A 209 -7.53 -8.43 1.19
C LEU A 209 -6.58 -9.17 0.24
N THR A 210 -5.38 -9.56 0.70
CA THR A 210 -4.40 -10.23 -0.18
C THR A 210 -4.92 -11.58 -0.66
N ALA A 211 -5.48 -12.40 0.22
CA ALA A 211 -6.07 -13.69 -0.17
C ALA A 211 -7.26 -13.50 -1.13
N TRP A 212 -8.09 -12.47 -0.91
CA TRP A 212 -9.20 -12.14 -1.81
C TRP A 212 -8.70 -11.75 -3.22
N GLU A 213 -7.67 -10.90 -3.31
CA GLU A 213 -7.08 -10.50 -4.59
C GLU A 213 -6.46 -11.69 -5.33
N LEU A 214 -5.62 -12.49 -4.63
CA LEU A 214 -4.97 -13.67 -5.20
C LEU A 214 -5.99 -14.69 -5.68
N GLY A 215 -7.05 -14.93 -4.89
CA GLY A 215 -8.13 -15.84 -5.26
C GLY A 215 -8.87 -15.39 -6.52
N ARG A 216 -9.16 -14.11 -6.68
CA ARG A 216 -9.80 -13.55 -7.88
C ARG A 216 -8.91 -13.67 -9.13
N GLN A 217 -7.59 -13.63 -8.97
CA GLN A 217 -6.62 -13.83 -10.05
C GLN A 217 -6.32 -15.31 -10.31
N GLY A 218 -6.82 -16.21 -9.47
CA GLY A 218 -6.54 -17.65 -9.58
C GLY A 218 -5.14 -18.05 -9.14
N VAL A 219 -4.41 -17.18 -8.41
CA VAL A 219 -3.06 -17.47 -7.91
C VAL A 219 -3.13 -18.43 -6.73
N PRO A 220 -2.44 -19.59 -6.78
CA PRO A 220 -2.38 -20.53 -5.67
C PRO A 220 -1.80 -19.88 -4.40
N HIS A 221 -2.54 -19.94 -3.29
CA HIS A 221 -2.10 -19.34 -2.03
C HIS A 221 -2.67 -20.08 -0.82
N THR A 222 -2.03 -19.89 0.32
CA THR A 222 -2.49 -20.36 1.63
C THR A 222 -2.33 -19.26 2.65
N VAL A 223 -3.40 -18.97 3.39
CA VAL A 223 -3.36 -18.04 4.52
C VAL A 223 -2.78 -18.76 5.73
N ILE A 224 -1.86 -18.11 6.41
CA ILE A 224 -1.19 -18.62 7.62
C ILE A 224 -1.30 -17.60 8.75
N THR A 225 -1.14 -18.06 9.98
CA THR A 225 -0.99 -17.16 11.13
C THR A 225 0.34 -16.41 11.03
N ASP A 226 0.40 -15.18 11.56
CA ASP A 226 1.59 -14.32 11.46
C ASP A 226 2.87 -14.99 11.98
N ASN A 227 2.77 -15.85 12.99
CA ASN A 227 3.92 -16.52 13.56
C ASN A 227 4.38 -17.78 12.81
N ALA A 228 3.58 -18.26 11.83
CA ALA A 228 3.94 -19.48 11.08
C ALA A 228 5.05 -19.24 10.05
N GLY A 229 5.25 -18.01 9.58
CA GLY A 229 6.24 -17.70 8.54
C GLY A 229 7.66 -18.18 8.88
N GLY A 230 8.13 -17.93 10.11
CA GLY A 230 9.44 -18.42 10.57
C GLY A 230 9.54 -19.94 10.59
N HIS A 231 8.48 -20.65 11.02
CA HIS A 231 8.42 -22.10 10.96
C HIS A 231 8.55 -22.63 9.53
N LEU A 232 7.83 -22.05 8.57
CA LEU A 232 7.92 -22.44 7.18
C LEU A 232 9.33 -22.21 6.61
N MET A 233 9.98 -21.10 6.97
CA MET A 233 11.35 -20.79 6.57
C MET A 233 12.35 -21.84 7.08
N GLN A 234 12.26 -22.23 8.34
CA GLN A 234 13.10 -23.27 8.95
C GLN A 234 12.96 -24.63 8.25
N HIS A 235 11.82 -24.89 7.61
CA HIS A 235 11.56 -26.17 6.92
C HIS A 235 11.78 -26.09 5.41
N GLY A 236 12.39 -24.99 4.89
CA GLY A 236 12.67 -24.81 3.47
C GLY A 236 11.44 -24.67 2.59
N LEU A 237 10.30 -24.24 3.18
CA LEU A 237 9.03 -24.07 2.48
C LEU A 237 8.80 -22.65 1.96
N VAL A 238 9.80 -21.76 2.07
CA VAL A 238 9.80 -20.39 1.56
C VAL A 238 11.08 -20.16 0.75
N ASP A 239 10.95 -19.73 -0.48
CA ASP A 239 12.07 -19.42 -1.36
C ASP A 239 12.48 -17.94 -1.31
N MET A 240 11.50 -17.06 -1.03
CA MET A 240 11.70 -15.63 -0.89
C MET A 240 10.55 -14.97 -0.16
N VAL A 241 10.81 -13.81 0.43
CA VAL A 241 9.79 -12.93 0.99
C VAL A 241 9.68 -11.68 0.11
N ILE A 242 8.46 -11.28 -0.24
CA ILE A 242 8.17 -10.01 -0.91
C ILE A 242 7.08 -9.28 -0.13
N VAL A 243 7.40 -8.08 0.37
CA VAL A 243 6.45 -7.22 1.08
C VAL A 243 6.40 -5.83 0.43
N GLY A 244 5.34 -5.07 0.72
CA GLY A 244 5.29 -3.65 0.44
C GLY A 244 5.94 -2.83 1.55
N THR A 245 5.71 -1.52 1.52
CA THR A 245 6.10 -0.59 2.58
C THR A 245 5.12 0.58 2.66
N ASP A 246 4.94 1.11 3.86
CA ASP A 246 4.18 2.33 4.09
C ASP A 246 5.10 3.58 4.04
N ARG A 247 6.40 3.42 4.35
CA ARG A 247 7.41 4.47 4.27
C ARG A 247 8.81 3.86 4.28
N THR A 248 9.68 4.32 3.42
CA THR A 248 11.08 3.86 3.35
C THR A 248 12.02 5.06 3.38
N THR A 249 13.06 5.02 4.22
CA THR A 249 14.06 6.08 4.26
C THR A 249 14.98 6.00 3.04
N HIS A 250 15.61 7.11 2.66
CA HIS A 250 16.61 7.11 1.60
C HIS A 250 17.90 6.35 1.96
N THR A 251 18.05 5.95 3.22
CA THR A 251 19.15 5.09 3.72
C THR A 251 18.80 3.60 3.72
N GLY A 252 17.52 3.26 3.48
CA GLY A 252 17.06 1.89 3.29
C GLY A 252 16.28 1.26 4.44
N ASP A 253 15.97 1.99 5.52
CA ASP A 253 15.09 1.48 6.57
C ASP A 253 13.63 1.50 6.11
N VAL A 254 12.87 0.48 6.48
CA VAL A 254 11.52 0.22 5.97
C VAL A 254 10.51 0.19 7.11
N ALA A 255 9.61 1.16 7.15
CA ALA A 255 8.42 1.10 7.99
C ALA A 255 7.29 0.42 7.21
N ASN A 256 6.78 -0.67 7.76
CA ASN A 256 5.66 -1.42 7.17
C ASN A 256 4.78 -1.99 8.28
N LYS A 257 3.69 -2.63 7.90
CA LYS A 257 2.73 -3.23 8.83
C LYS A 257 3.44 -4.08 9.89
N ILE A 258 3.00 -3.90 11.16
CA ILE A 258 3.55 -4.63 12.31
C ILE A 258 3.70 -6.13 12.01
N GLY A 259 4.87 -6.71 12.34
CA GLY A 259 5.24 -8.08 12.02
C GLY A 259 6.23 -8.21 10.86
N THR A 260 6.44 -7.15 10.08
CA THR A 260 7.40 -7.14 8.97
C THR A 260 8.84 -7.33 9.45
N TYR A 261 9.22 -6.66 10.53
CA TYR A 261 10.54 -6.81 11.13
C TYR A 261 10.81 -8.25 11.57
N LEU A 262 9.83 -8.91 12.20
CA LEU A 262 9.96 -10.32 12.60
C LEU A 262 10.14 -11.26 11.40
N LYS A 263 9.46 -10.98 10.27
CA LYS A 263 9.64 -11.76 9.03
C LYS A 263 11.04 -11.56 8.45
N ALA A 264 11.54 -10.33 8.46
CA ALA A 264 12.89 -10.02 7.98
C ALA A 264 13.98 -10.68 8.83
N LEU A 265 13.81 -10.72 10.16
CA LEU A 265 14.69 -11.46 11.06
C LEU A 265 14.69 -12.97 10.78
N ALA A 266 13.50 -13.58 10.65
CA ALA A 266 13.37 -15.00 10.34
C ALA A 266 13.96 -15.32 8.95
N ALA A 267 13.73 -14.49 7.95
CA ALA A 267 14.31 -14.64 6.63
C ALA A 267 15.85 -14.59 6.67
N LYS A 268 16.41 -13.64 7.42
CA LYS A 268 17.86 -13.51 7.59
C LYS A 268 18.49 -14.71 8.30
N ASP A 269 17.83 -15.23 9.33
CA ASP A 269 18.30 -16.41 10.10
C ASP A 269 18.31 -17.69 9.26
N ASN A 270 17.47 -17.76 8.22
CA ASN A 270 17.33 -18.91 7.33
C ASN A 270 17.89 -18.68 5.91
N ASP A 271 18.70 -17.65 5.70
CA ASP A 271 19.32 -17.29 4.41
C ASP A 271 18.31 -17.11 3.25
N ILE A 272 17.08 -16.67 3.58
CA ILE A 272 16.02 -16.42 2.61
C ILE A 272 16.06 -14.94 2.20
N PRO A 273 16.06 -14.62 0.90
CA PRO A 273 16.04 -13.24 0.45
C PRO A 273 14.74 -12.53 0.84
N PHE A 274 14.88 -11.33 1.38
CA PHE A 274 13.79 -10.46 1.81
C PHE A 274 13.75 -9.21 0.93
N TYR A 275 12.72 -9.09 0.10
CA TYR A 275 12.55 -7.98 -0.84
C TYR A 275 11.42 -7.05 -0.40
N VAL A 276 11.63 -5.76 -0.64
CA VAL A 276 10.61 -4.74 -0.41
C VAL A 276 10.28 -4.07 -1.74
N ALA A 277 9.01 -4.11 -2.13
CA ALA A 277 8.53 -3.56 -3.39
C ALA A 277 7.80 -2.24 -3.16
N LEU A 278 8.26 -1.16 -3.81
CA LEU A 278 7.74 0.18 -3.62
C LEU A 278 7.98 1.09 -4.82
N PRO A 279 7.08 2.05 -5.08
CA PRO A 279 7.35 3.16 -6.00
C PRO A 279 8.17 4.26 -5.31
N SER A 280 8.81 5.10 -6.11
CA SER A 280 9.60 6.25 -5.61
C SER A 280 8.81 7.25 -4.77
N SER A 281 7.48 7.30 -4.93
CA SER A 281 6.57 8.12 -4.13
C SER A 281 6.49 7.70 -2.65
N THR A 282 6.94 6.49 -2.31
CA THR A 282 6.93 5.95 -0.94
C THR A 282 8.27 6.14 -0.21
N PHE A 283 9.32 6.58 -0.90
CA PHE A 283 10.56 6.98 -0.23
C PHE A 283 10.38 8.31 0.51
N ASP A 284 10.86 8.34 1.74
CA ASP A 284 11.08 9.58 2.48
C ASP A 284 12.54 10.02 2.31
N TRP A 285 12.72 11.05 1.51
CA TRP A 285 14.02 11.59 1.18
C TRP A 285 14.62 12.47 2.28
N THR A 286 13.91 12.68 3.38
CA THR A 286 14.32 13.57 4.49
C THR A 286 14.77 12.83 5.74
N ILE A 287 14.35 11.59 5.94
CA ILE A 287 14.67 10.78 7.11
C ILE A 287 15.82 9.82 6.82
N ARG A 288 16.81 9.79 7.72
CA ARG A 288 17.97 8.90 7.64
C ARG A 288 17.85 7.66 8.54
N ASP A 289 17.44 7.84 9.80
CA ASP A 289 17.28 6.75 10.77
C ASP A 289 15.80 6.43 10.93
N GLY A 290 15.37 5.33 10.28
CA GLY A 290 13.97 4.95 10.31
C GLY A 290 13.49 4.51 11.69
N VAL A 291 14.36 3.90 12.48
CA VAL A 291 14.01 3.42 13.83
C VAL A 291 13.81 4.59 14.80
N ALA A 292 14.65 5.61 14.68
CA ALA A 292 14.58 6.78 15.56
C ALA A 292 13.52 7.80 15.12
N ASP A 293 13.39 8.03 13.81
CA ASP A 293 12.72 9.23 13.29
C ASP A 293 11.35 8.96 12.64
N ILE A 294 11.05 7.71 12.22
CA ILE A 294 9.72 7.42 11.67
C ILE A 294 8.71 7.30 12.81
N PRO A 295 7.69 8.19 12.87
CA PRO A 295 6.65 8.09 13.89
C PRO A 295 5.80 6.84 13.67
N ILE A 296 5.70 6.00 14.71
CA ILE A 296 4.86 4.80 14.68
C ILE A 296 3.46 5.14 15.19
N GLU A 297 2.47 4.92 14.34
CA GLU A 297 1.06 5.14 14.65
C GLU A 297 0.58 4.15 15.70
N ALA A 298 0.16 4.63 16.86
CA ALA A 298 -0.59 3.86 17.85
C ALA A 298 -2.08 3.99 17.52
N ARG A 299 -2.73 2.86 17.27
CA ARG A 299 -4.14 2.78 16.89
C ARG A 299 -5.00 2.30 18.06
N ASP A 300 -6.32 2.29 17.85
CA ASP A 300 -7.28 1.86 18.86
C ASP A 300 -6.93 0.44 19.34
N PRO A 301 -6.74 0.23 20.66
CA PRO A 301 -6.52 -1.09 21.24
C PRO A 301 -7.65 -2.08 20.97
N ASP A 302 -8.86 -1.63 20.70
CA ASP A 302 -9.98 -2.49 20.38
C ASP A 302 -9.79 -3.27 19.07
N GLU A 303 -8.97 -2.79 18.15
CA GLU A 303 -8.56 -3.58 16.97
C GLU A 303 -7.81 -4.87 17.37
N VAL A 304 -7.07 -4.85 18.49
CA VAL A 304 -6.38 -6.04 19.04
C VAL A 304 -7.35 -6.88 19.88
N ARG A 305 -8.20 -6.24 20.66
CA ARG A 305 -9.11 -6.89 21.61
C ARG A 305 -10.21 -7.67 20.91
N TYR A 306 -10.67 -7.18 19.75
CA TYR A 306 -11.79 -7.77 19.03
C TYR A 306 -11.34 -8.37 17.69
N MET A 307 -11.98 -9.47 17.32
CA MET A 307 -11.96 -10.00 15.96
C MET A 307 -13.26 -9.60 15.28
N PRO A 308 -13.23 -8.91 14.12
CA PRO A 308 -14.44 -8.60 13.38
C PRO A 308 -15.23 -9.87 13.07
N GLY A 309 -16.52 -9.87 13.38
CA GLY A 309 -17.43 -10.97 13.05
C GLY A 309 -17.94 -10.89 11.61
N PHE A 310 -18.42 -12.02 11.10
CA PHE A 310 -19.08 -12.09 9.77
C PHE A 310 -20.44 -11.37 9.77
N LYS A 311 -21.15 -11.38 10.88
CA LYS A 311 -22.42 -10.66 11.07
C LYS A 311 -22.15 -9.25 11.56
N GLU A 312 -22.87 -8.31 10.96
CA GLU A 312 -22.76 -6.88 11.22
C GLU A 312 -22.59 -6.54 12.73
N ASP A 313 -21.60 -5.71 13.00
CA ASP A 313 -21.30 -5.02 14.26
C ASP A 313 -20.96 -5.86 15.51
N ALA A 314 -20.88 -7.16 15.43
CA ALA A 314 -20.47 -8.00 16.57
C ALA A 314 -19.03 -8.50 16.40
N GLY A 315 -18.06 -7.69 16.84
CA GLY A 315 -16.70 -8.21 17.07
C GLY A 315 -16.71 -9.21 18.22
N TYR A 316 -15.91 -10.28 18.10
CA TYR A 316 -15.71 -11.24 19.19
C TYR A 316 -14.55 -10.77 20.06
N LEU A 317 -14.80 -10.57 21.36
CA LEU A 317 -13.76 -10.26 22.33
C LEU A 317 -12.83 -11.46 22.48
N LEU A 318 -11.54 -11.27 22.22
CA LEU A 318 -10.53 -12.33 22.22
C LEU A 318 -9.79 -12.52 23.55
N MET A 319 -9.95 -11.59 24.47
CA MET A 319 -9.19 -11.53 25.72
C MET A 319 -10.07 -11.09 26.87
N PRO A 320 -9.68 -11.23 28.13
CA PRO A 320 -10.48 -10.71 29.26
C PRO A 320 -10.78 -9.22 29.08
N ALA A 321 -12.02 -8.83 29.41
CA ALA A 321 -12.52 -7.48 29.13
C ALA A 321 -11.73 -6.36 29.83
N ASP A 322 -11.13 -6.67 30.96
CA ASP A 322 -10.31 -5.77 31.79
C ASP A 322 -8.81 -5.82 31.46
N SER A 323 -8.37 -6.70 30.53
CA SER A 323 -6.98 -6.75 30.12
C SER A 323 -6.63 -5.58 29.22
N PRO A 324 -5.54 -4.83 29.51
CA PRO A 324 -5.08 -3.78 28.62
C PRO A 324 -4.51 -4.35 27.32
N ALA A 325 -4.64 -3.59 26.22
CA ALA A 325 -4.04 -3.93 24.93
C ALA A 325 -3.25 -2.72 24.40
N ALA A 326 -2.20 -2.99 23.62
CA ALA A 326 -1.47 -2.00 22.87
C ALA A 326 -1.48 -2.36 21.39
N ASN A 327 -1.66 -1.38 20.52
CA ASN A 327 -1.78 -1.57 19.08
C ASN A 327 -0.83 -0.64 18.33
N TYR A 328 0.34 -1.16 17.97
CA TYR A 328 1.30 -0.50 17.10
C TYR A 328 1.00 -0.91 15.66
N ALA A 329 0.76 0.08 14.79
CA ALA A 329 0.35 -0.21 13.41
C ALA A 329 1.51 -0.71 12.54
N PHE A 330 2.72 -0.28 12.82
CA PHE A 330 3.91 -0.50 12.00
C PHE A 330 5.09 -0.90 12.88
N ASP A 331 6.06 -1.57 12.26
CA ASP A 331 7.43 -1.70 12.76
C ASP A 331 8.44 -1.21 11.73
N VAL A 332 9.68 -0.99 12.14
CA VAL A 332 10.75 -0.59 11.24
C VAL A 332 11.74 -1.73 11.07
N THR A 333 11.88 -2.18 9.83
CA THR A 333 12.90 -3.14 9.40
C THR A 333 14.15 -2.38 9.00
N PRO A 334 15.28 -2.52 9.73
CA PRO A 334 16.53 -1.89 9.33
C PRO A 334 17.04 -2.37 7.98
N ALA A 335 17.67 -1.49 7.22
CA ALA A 335 18.23 -1.75 5.88
C ALA A 335 19.05 -3.04 5.79
N ARG A 336 19.85 -3.36 6.81
CA ARG A 336 20.69 -4.58 6.90
C ARG A 336 19.91 -5.90 6.80
N LEU A 337 18.60 -5.88 6.98
CA LEU A 337 17.72 -7.06 6.88
C LEU A 337 16.99 -7.13 5.53
N VAL A 338 17.08 -6.10 4.72
CA VAL A 338 16.48 -6.03 3.39
C VAL A 338 17.52 -6.44 2.35
N THR A 339 17.20 -7.46 1.56
CA THR A 339 18.11 -7.93 0.49
C THR A 339 18.18 -6.92 -0.63
N ALA A 340 17.03 -6.44 -1.12
CA ALA A 340 16.97 -5.40 -2.14
C ALA A 340 15.57 -4.77 -2.21
N PHE A 341 15.50 -3.59 -2.80
CA PHE A 341 14.27 -2.93 -3.23
C PHE A 341 13.91 -3.30 -4.66
N ILE A 342 12.61 -3.51 -4.90
CA ILE A 342 12.04 -3.65 -6.25
C ILE A 342 11.25 -2.38 -6.52
N THR A 343 11.74 -1.53 -7.42
CA THR A 343 11.13 -0.24 -7.72
C THR A 343 10.70 -0.15 -9.19
N GLU A 344 10.00 0.91 -9.55
CA GLU A 344 9.65 1.19 -10.94
C GLU A 344 10.86 1.46 -11.84
N ARG A 345 12.01 1.86 -11.25
CA ARG A 345 13.24 2.15 -12.00
C ARG A 345 14.22 0.96 -12.06
N GLY A 346 13.95 -0.09 -11.29
CA GLY A 346 14.82 -1.27 -11.22
C GLY A 346 14.95 -1.84 -9.82
N ILE A 347 15.95 -2.69 -9.65
CA ILE A 347 16.30 -3.32 -8.39
C ILE A 347 17.57 -2.68 -7.86
N CYS A 348 17.60 -2.34 -6.57
CA CYS A 348 18.82 -1.84 -5.92
C CYS A 348 18.95 -2.42 -4.51
N GLU A 349 20.17 -2.49 -3.99
CA GLU A 349 20.42 -2.85 -2.61
C GLU A 349 19.83 -1.80 -1.65
N ALA A 350 19.50 -2.22 -0.43
CA ALA A 350 18.93 -1.36 0.59
C ALA A 350 20.02 -0.52 1.28
N ASN A 351 20.60 0.39 0.53
CA ASN A 351 21.59 1.35 1.03
C ASN A 351 21.50 2.68 0.28
N GLU A 352 21.97 3.75 0.93
CA GLU A 352 21.89 5.12 0.41
C GLU A 352 22.54 5.27 -0.98
N THR A 353 23.70 4.66 -1.18
CA THR A 353 24.46 4.78 -2.43
C THR A 353 23.69 4.20 -3.62
N ASP A 354 23.13 3.01 -3.46
CA ASP A 354 22.43 2.32 -4.55
C ASP A 354 21.05 2.93 -4.80
N ILE A 355 20.37 3.38 -3.76
CA ILE A 355 19.11 4.14 -3.87
C ILE A 355 19.35 5.43 -4.67
N HIS A 356 20.34 6.25 -4.30
CA HIS A 356 20.63 7.49 -5.03
C HIS A 356 21.14 7.24 -6.46
N ARG A 357 21.86 6.12 -6.72
CA ARG A 357 22.24 5.74 -8.08
C ARG A 357 21.00 5.47 -8.96
N LEU A 358 19.98 4.86 -8.39
CA LEU A 358 18.73 4.56 -9.10
C LEU A 358 17.83 5.81 -9.25
N PHE A 359 17.92 6.74 -8.29
CA PHE A 359 17.13 7.97 -8.22
C PHE A 359 18.04 9.22 -8.16
N PRO A 360 18.85 9.51 -9.20
CA PRO A 360 19.81 10.61 -9.17
C PRO A 360 19.18 12.01 -9.19
N ASP A 361 17.89 12.09 -9.44
CA ASP A 361 17.07 13.30 -9.48
C ASP A 361 16.43 13.64 -8.12
N ARG A 362 16.82 12.91 -7.03
CA ARG A 362 16.26 13.05 -5.69
C ARG A 362 17.31 13.51 -4.68
#